data_21767ffb459e318ee6a62c608ab3000e
#
_entry.id   21767ffb459e318ee6a62c608ab3000e
#
_cell.length_a   1.000
_cell.length_b   1.000
_cell.length_c   1.000
_cell.angle_alpha   90.00
_cell.angle_beta   90.00
_cell.angle_gamma   90.00
#
_symmetry.space_group_name_H-M   'P 1'
#
loop_
_entity.id
_entity.type
_entity.pdbx_description
1 polymer ?
#
loop_
_entity_poly.entity_id
_entity_poly.type
_entity_poly.pdbx_seq_one_letter_code
_entity_poly.pdbx_strand_id
1 'polypeptide(L)'
;MFTTKDNANSEIKFYTGAKFQAYDYVDFYAQVNGSFDSIGFVYGKDPYLRRNSSYSEEIEKFQENHQYGIYITDYELDTTYYCRFFVFKGKELYYSSVLSAKTAKMVLAEISTSPVTNVSSSSAKTGFMLLGRSSSKIKRLGFCLGTSLHPTVERGEESDRVIEESIMDYNQIELTGLLPRTTYYLRAFVENASGIAYAEEYSFTTKTPGEKVNEPWKKVTGLPERVSENAILVRAGENLFLADSWQNLWKYNLSTLSWKKCADLPGLKHERLALTSVDSVLYCNYNSQENNYGLACYNIARDEWSSLIDSLNSCDFRGGVLCDGTIYYILRSRSGLIAYDVQQEKYEILGSSHVFPWPYYIFSVDSSIYVGRGSGILQYSLSSGVWRSRTDAPYAGSLPYLFQKDGYLYRCGGMFAYQTSAQRYLPILLRYDAVRDSWQRKADCPVESVGFINMFSGGDAIIDDGYVVCEGCIWQYFPEEDIDCQLITVD
;
A
#
# COMPACT_ATOMS: atom_id res chain seq x y z
N MET A 1 -10.42 32.86 50.96
CA MET A 1 -10.98 33.48 49.78
C MET A 1 -9.83 33.72 48.82
N PHE A 2 -9.81 33.08 47.67
CA PHE A 2 -8.76 33.28 46.67
C PHE A 2 -9.21 34.41 45.74
N THR A 3 -8.30 35.36 45.47
CA THR A 3 -8.54 36.42 44.48
C THR A 3 -8.06 35.98 43.12
N THR A 4 -8.90 36.08 42.08
CA THR A 4 -8.52 35.83 40.68
C THR A 4 -7.94 37.11 40.08
N LYS A 5 -6.76 37.02 39.43
CA LYS A 5 -6.15 38.11 38.66
C LYS A 5 -6.18 37.80 37.16
N ASP A 6 -6.48 38.83 36.36
CA ASP A 6 -6.40 38.75 34.90
C ASP A 6 -4.94 38.78 34.41
N ASN A 7 -4.64 37.98 33.39
CA ASN A 7 -3.29 37.66 32.89
C ASN A 7 -2.48 38.82 32.26
N ALA A 8 -3.07 39.97 31.98
CA ALA A 8 -2.44 40.99 31.15
C ALA A 8 -1.23 41.70 31.77
N ASN A 9 -1.07 41.66 33.12
CA ASN A 9 0.03 42.31 33.86
C ASN A 9 0.63 41.43 34.97
N SER A 10 0.52 40.11 34.90
CA SER A 10 0.97 39.22 35.96
C SER A 10 2.39 38.73 35.72
N GLU A 11 3.15 38.50 36.81
CA GLU A 11 4.44 37.78 36.79
C GLU A 11 4.30 36.33 36.30
N ILE A 12 3.08 35.80 36.23
CA ILE A 12 2.76 34.46 35.76
C ILE A 12 2.24 34.51 34.33
N LYS A 13 2.92 33.83 33.41
CA LYS A 13 2.54 33.74 31.99
C LYS A 13 2.37 32.28 31.60
N PHE A 14 1.23 31.96 31.00
CA PHE A 14 0.94 30.62 30.47
C PHE A 14 1.21 30.57 28.96
N TYR A 15 1.92 29.56 28.52
CA TYR A 15 2.07 29.15 27.13
C TYR A 15 1.36 27.81 26.99
N THR A 16 0.23 27.78 26.31
CA THR A 16 -0.68 26.64 26.35
C THR A 16 -1.00 26.15 24.93
N GLY A 17 -1.31 24.87 24.79
CA GLY A 17 -1.78 24.29 23.56
C GLY A 17 -2.72 23.11 23.79
N ALA A 18 -3.44 22.74 22.73
CA ALA A 18 -4.32 21.60 22.70
C ALA A 18 -4.13 20.82 21.39
N LYS A 19 -4.18 19.51 21.46
CA LYS A 19 -4.04 18.63 20.31
C LYS A 19 -4.96 17.42 20.48
N PHE A 20 -5.61 17.02 19.41
CA PHE A 20 -6.26 15.72 19.31
C PHE A 20 -5.34 14.76 18.55
N GLN A 21 -4.94 13.68 19.22
CA GLN A 21 -4.23 12.57 18.63
C GLN A 21 -5.24 11.46 18.36
N ALA A 22 -5.58 11.25 17.10
CA ALA A 22 -6.52 10.20 16.71
C ALA A 22 -6.08 8.83 17.27
N TYR A 23 -7.03 8.08 17.82
CA TYR A 23 -6.90 6.76 18.43
C TYR A 23 -6.29 6.68 19.83
N ASP A 24 -5.66 7.75 20.32
CA ASP A 24 -4.94 7.70 21.59
C ASP A 24 -5.57 8.60 22.67
N TYR A 25 -5.57 9.90 22.46
CA TYR A 25 -5.98 10.85 23.50
C TYR A 25 -6.27 12.25 22.97
N VAL A 26 -6.94 13.05 23.80
CA VAL A 26 -6.94 14.50 23.70
C VAL A 26 -5.87 15.05 24.63
N ASP A 27 -4.93 15.81 24.09
CA ASP A 27 -3.80 16.38 24.82
C ASP A 27 -4.01 17.88 25.04
N PHE A 28 -3.88 18.31 26.28
CA PHE A 28 -3.78 19.70 26.67
C PHE A 28 -2.50 19.92 27.45
N TYR A 29 -1.73 20.93 27.10
CA TYR A 29 -0.47 21.20 27.74
C TYR A 29 -0.27 22.69 28.07
N ALA A 30 0.54 22.94 29.09
CA ALA A 30 0.94 24.26 29.51
C ALA A 30 2.41 24.31 29.95
N GLN A 31 3.09 25.34 29.52
CA GLN A 31 4.36 25.77 30.11
C GLN A 31 4.11 27.11 30.81
N VAL A 32 4.62 27.29 32.02
CA VAL A 32 4.34 28.45 32.82
C VAL A 32 5.66 29.15 33.19
N ASN A 33 5.76 30.41 32.83
CA ASN A 33 6.87 31.25 33.27
C ASN A 33 6.50 31.99 34.57
N GLY A 34 7.47 32.09 35.47
CA GLY A 34 7.29 32.63 36.81
C GLY A 34 7.21 31.54 37.88
N SER A 35 7.62 31.85 39.09
CA SER A 35 7.57 30.91 40.22
C SER A 35 6.14 30.80 40.78
N PHE A 36 5.71 29.57 41.08
CA PHE A 36 4.39 29.26 41.69
C PHE A 36 4.54 28.06 42.63
N ASP A 37 3.54 27.80 43.44
CA ASP A 37 3.59 26.69 44.42
C ASP A 37 3.16 25.38 43.77
N SER A 38 2.03 25.38 43.08
CA SER A 38 1.49 24.23 42.37
C SER A 38 0.69 24.62 41.16
N ILE A 39 0.57 23.67 40.20
CA ILE A 39 -0.25 23.79 39.00
C ILE A 39 -1.30 22.70 38.99
N GLY A 40 -2.48 23.03 38.47
CA GLY A 40 -3.55 22.10 38.24
C GLY A 40 -4.31 22.43 36.97
N PHE A 41 -5.29 21.62 36.68
CA PHE A 41 -6.18 21.83 35.54
C PHE A 41 -7.63 21.56 35.90
N VAL A 42 -8.50 22.09 35.07
CA VAL A 42 -9.92 21.76 35.03
C VAL A 42 -10.31 21.51 33.61
N TYR A 43 -10.99 20.39 33.32
CA TYR A 43 -11.45 20.07 31.99
C TYR A 43 -12.89 19.56 31.95
N GLY A 44 -13.51 19.59 30.78
CA GLY A 44 -14.87 19.10 30.55
C GLY A 44 -15.37 19.44 29.15
N LYS A 45 -16.66 19.18 28.91
CA LYS A 45 -17.35 19.48 27.66
C LYS A 45 -18.00 20.87 27.64
N ASP A 46 -18.02 21.57 28.77
CA ASP A 46 -18.54 22.91 28.89
C ASP A 46 -17.39 23.93 28.85
N PRO A 47 -17.44 24.97 28.01
CA PRO A 47 -16.43 26.04 27.99
C PRO A 47 -16.36 26.86 29.29
N TYR A 48 -17.40 26.84 30.10
CA TYR A 48 -17.46 27.57 31.38
C TYR A 48 -16.84 26.76 32.53
N LEU A 49 -15.58 26.38 32.36
CA LEU A 49 -14.85 25.57 33.31
C LEU A 49 -14.72 26.24 34.69
N ARG A 50 -15.28 25.59 35.70
CA ARG A 50 -15.16 25.97 37.10
C ARG A 50 -14.65 24.80 37.92
N ARG A 51 -13.78 25.06 38.88
CA ARG A 51 -13.17 24.06 39.75
C ARG A 51 -14.17 23.14 40.49
N ASN A 52 -15.39 23.60 40.70
CA ASN A 52 -16.45 22.87 41.42
C ASN A 52 -17.50 22.22 40.48
N SER A 53 -17.48 22.49 39.16
CA SER A 53 -18.49 22.02 38.20
C SER A 53 -17.91 21.12 37.10
N SER A 54 -16.61 20.97 37.07
CA SER A 54 -15.87 20.18 36.05
C SER A 54 -14.83 19.32 36.75
N TYR A 55 -14.32 18.29 36.05
CA TYR A 55 -13.20 17.52 36.59
C TYR A 55 -12.02 18.48 36.82
N SER A 56 -11.44 18.49 38.02
CA SER A 56 -10.27 19.29 38.38
C SER A 56 -9.30 18.51 39.22
N GLU A 57 -8.04 18.61 38.90
CA GLU A 57 -6.95 17.96 39.59
C GLU A 57 -5.77 18.92 39.74
N GLU A 58 -5.05 18.82 40.85
CA GLU A 58 -3.76 19.47 41.06
C GLU A 58 -2.68 18.47 40.58
N ILE A 59 -1.92 18.86 39.55
CA ILE A 59 -1.02 17.93 38.87
C ILE A 59 0.28 17.77 39.67
N GLU A 60 1.01 18.86 39.87
CA GLU A 60 2.37 18.84 40.38
C GLU A 60 2.79 20.16 41.06
N LYS A 61 3.90 20.04 41.83
CA LYS A 61 4.62 21.21 42.32
C LYS A 61 5.45 21.85 41.22
N PHE A 62 5.82 23.12 41.42
CA PHE A 62 6.64 23.88 40.49
C PHE A 62 7.93 23.14 40.11
N GLN A 63 8.17 23.09 38.80
CA GLN A 63 9.45 22.64 38.20
C GLN A 63 9.86 23.65 37.11
N GLU A 64 11.12 24.08 37.14
CA GLU A 64 11.61 25.07 36.18
C GLU A 64 11.70 24.46 34.77
N ASN A 65 11.23 25.21 33.75
CA ASN A 65 11.20 24.80 32.34
C ASN A 65 10.44 23.50 32.05
N HIS A 66 9.48 23.12 32.91
CA HIS A 66 8.67 21.91 32.72
C HIS A 66 7.39 22.21 31.91
N GLN A 67 7.02 21.27 31.03
CA GLN A 67 5.73 21.26 30.34
C GLN A 67 4.78 20.34 31.05
N TYR A 68 3.69 20.89 31.56
CA TYR A 68 2.62 20.15 32.22
C TYR A 68 1.55 19.75 31.21
N GLY A 69 0.99 18.56 31.32
CA GLY A 69 0.00 18.07 30.35
C GLY A 69 -1.03 17.15 30.98
N ILE A 70 -2.17 17.04 30.30
CA ILE A 70 -3.23 16.09 30.61
C ILE A 70 -3.63 15.36 29.33
N TYR A 71 -3.75 14.03 29.44
CA TYR A 71 -4.19 13.14 28.39
C TYR A 71 -5.57 12.57 28.74
N ILE A 72 -6.58 12.89 27.92
CA ILE A 72 -7.93 12.33 28.07
C ILE A 72 -8.01 11.14 27.10
N THR A 73 -7.97 9.94 27.66
CA THR A 73 -7.97 8.67 26.89
C THR A 73 -9.37 8.10 26.68
N ASP A 74 -10.29 8.38 27.60
CA ASP A 74 -11.71 8.00 27.49
C ASP A 74 -12.54 9.18 26.99
N TYR A 75 -12.43 9.45 25.69
CA TYR A 75 -13.10 10.58 25.04
C TYR A 75 -14.23 10.11 24.12
N GLU A 76 -15.24 10.97 23.96
CA GLU A 76 -16.30 10.79 22.97
C GLU A 76 -15.91 11.40 21.62
N LEU A 77 -16.33 10.78 20.53
CA LEU A 77 -16.13 11.31 19.19
C LEU A 77 -17.07 12.49 18.90
N ASP A 78 -16.69 13.31 17.91
CA ASP A 78 -17.38 14.54 17.47
C ASP A 78 -17.71 15.52 18.62
N THR A 79 -16.87 15.47 19.66
CA THR A 79 -17.06 16.20 20.90
C THR A 79 -15.94 17.21 21.10
N THR A 80 -16.29 18.42 21.54
CA THR A 80 -15.30 19.42 21.92
C THR A 80 -15.04 19.36 23.42
N TYR A 81 -13.78 19.11 23.75
CA TYR A 81 -13.29 19.20 25.12
C TYR A 81 -12.62 20.54 25.35
N TYR A 82 -12.81 21.07 26.51
CA TYR A 82 -12.21 22.31 26.98
C TYR A 82 -11.32 22.03 28.17
N CYS A 83 -10.21 22.77 28.28
CA CYS A 83 -9.31 22.69 29.43
C CYS A 83 -8.84 24.10 29.83
N ARG A 84 -8.59 24.26 31.10
CA ARG A 84 -7.99 25.47 31.65
C ARG A 84 -7.01 25.10 32.74
N PHE A 85 -5.77 25.55 32.61
CA PHE A 85 -4.78 25.39 33.66
C PHE A 85 -4.90 26.49 34.70
N PHE A 86 -4.52 26.17 35.92
CA PHE A 86 -4.43 27.13 37.00
C PHE A 86 -3.16 26.89 37.84
N VAL A 87 -2.64 27.95 38.42
CA VAL A 87 -1.52 27.89 39.37
C VAL A 87 -1.84 28.59 40.66
N PHE A 88 -1.31 28.07 41.76
CA PHE A 88 -1.30 28.78 43.06
C PHE A 88 0.04 29.44 43.27
N LYS A 89 0.00 30.71 43.77
CA LYS A 89 1.16 31.44 44.26
C LYS A 89 0.75 32.09 45.58
N GLY A 90 1.13 31.47 46.70
CA GLY A 90 0.64 31.85 48.03
C GLY A 90 -0.88 31.67 48.12
N LYS A 91 -1.61 32.80 48.33
CA LYS A 91 -3.07 32.81 48.36
C LYS A 91 -3.71 33.25 47.03
N GLU A 92 -2.92 33.51 46.03
CA GLU A 92 -3.39 33.94 44.71
C GLU A 92 -3.57 32.78 43.75
N LEU A 93 -4.61 32.84 42.93
CA LEU A 93 -4.97 31.84 41.93
C LEU A 93 -4.97 32.48 40.54
N TYR A 94 -4.14 31.99 39.65
CA TYR A 94 -4.02 32.46 38.29
C TYR A 94 -4.52 31.37 37.31
N TYR A 95 -5.21 31.79 36.25
CA TYR A 95 -5.76 30.91 35.25
C TYR A 95 -5.17 31.18 33.86
N SER A 96 -4.98 30.14 33.07
CA SER A 96 -4.75 30.26 31.63
C SER A 96 -6.02 30.76 30.90
N SER A 97 -5.88 31.06 29.62
CA SER A 97 -7.02 31.04 28.69
C SER A 97 -7.65 29.64 28.65
N VAL A 98 -8.92 29.58 28.25
CA VAL A 98 -9.59 28.30 27.98
C VAL A 98 -9.05 27.75 26.66
N LEU A 99 -8.58 26.53 26.68
CA LEU A 99 -8.17 25.76 25.52
C LEU A 99 -9.33 24.90 25.03
N SER A 100 -9.34 24.55 23.76
CA SER A 100 -10.30 23.60 23.22
C SER A 100 -9.65 22.66 22.22
N ALA A 101 -10.08 21.41 22.22
CA ALA A 101 -9.74 20.42 21.22
C ALA A 101 -11.01 19.67 20.82
N LYS A 102 -11.28 19.60 19.52
CA LYS A 102 -12.41 18.83 19.00
C LYS A 102 -11.90 17.46 18.54
N THR A 103 -12.54 16.39 19.04
CA THR A 103 -12.30 15.03 18.59
C THR A 103 -12.81 14.82 17.16
N ALA A 104 -12.31 13.79 16.47
CA ALA A 104 -12.72 13.51 15.11
C ALA A 104 -14.22 13.16 15.04
N LYS A 105 -14.81 13.39 13.85
CA LYS A 105 -16.16 12.93 13.55
C LYS A 105 -16.25 11.42 13.66
N MET A 106 -17.44 10.91 13.97
CA MET A 106 -17.73 9.49 13.89
C MET A 106 -17.63 9.03 12.42
N VAL A 107 -16.70 8.12 12.12
CA VAL A 107 -16.50 7.54 10.79
C VAL A 107 -16.37 6.03 10.95
N LEU A 108 -17.11 5.29 10.13
CA LEU A 108 -16.95 3.84 10.04
C LEU A 108 -15.52 3.50 9.59
N ALA A 109 -14.99 2.39 10.09
CA ALA A 109 -13.78 1.83 9.53
C ALA A 109 -14.07 1.23 8.14
N GLU A 110 -13.06 1.19 7.29
CA GLU A 110 -13.17 0.61 5.95
C GLU A 110 -12.35 -0.68 5.88
N ILE A 111 -12.95 -1.73 5.35
CA ILE A 111 -12.36 -3.06 5.22
C ILE A 111 -12.68 -3.63 3.84
N SER A 112 -11.80 -4.44 3.29
CA SER A 112 -12.00 -5.18 2.04
C SER A 112 -11.85 -6.67 2.30
N THR A 113 -12.69 -7.47 1.65
CA THR A 113 -12.60 -8.94 1.65
C THR A 113 -11.65 -9.37 0.53
N SER A 114 -10.70 -10.25 0.82
CA SER A 114 -9.89 -10.89 -0.23
C SER A 114 -10.70 -11.96 -0.96
N PRO A 115 -10.51 -12.13 -2.28
CA PRO A 115 -11.14 -13.21 -3.02
C PRO A 115 -10.86 -14.58 -2.40
N VAL A 116 -11.85 -15.47 -2.44
CA VAL A 116 -11.72 -16.83 -1.90
C VAL A 116 -10.98 -17.71 -2.90
N THR A 117 -9.99 -18.44 -2.43
CA THR A 117 -9.11 -19.29 -3.25
C THR A 117 -8.89 -20.66 -2.61
N ASN A 118 -8.21 -21.56 -3.32
CA ASN A 118 -7.82 -22.88 -2.82
C ASN A 118 -9.01 -23.65 -2.23
N VAL A 119 -10.18 -23.53 -2.88
CA VAL A 119 -11.39 -24.18 -2.41
C VAL A 119 -11.28 -25.70 -2.57
N SER A 120 -11.39 -26.40 -1.45
CA SER A 120 -11.46 -27.87 -1.37
C SER A 120 -12.88 -28.35 -1.07
N SER A 121 -13.03 -29.61 -0.73
CA SER A 121 -14.30 -30.15 -0.25
C SER A 121 -14.66 -29.74 1.18
N SER A 122 -13.70 -29.23 1.97
CA SER A 122 -13.90 -28.93 3.40
C SER A 122 -13.16 -27.69 3.89
N SER A 123 -12.43 -27.00 3.01
CA SER A 123 -11.69 -25.80 3.35
C SER A 123 -11.60 -24.82 2.17
N ALA A 124 -11.27 -23.56 2.47
CA ALA A 124 -10.98 -22.51 1.50
C ALA A 124 -10.05 -21.46 2.14
N LYS A 125 -9.32 -20.71 1.32
CA LYS A 125 -8.49 -19.60 1.80
C LYS A 125 -9.12 -18.25 1.43
N THR A 126 -9.02 -17.30 2.33
CA THR A 126 -9.42 -15.91 2.13
C THR A 126 -8.61 -14.98 3.02
N GLY A 127 -8.92 -13.71 3.01
CA GLY A 127 -8.30 -12.71 3.87
C GLY A 127 -9.11 -11.44 3.98
N PHE A 128 -8.65 -10.51 4.77
CA PHE A 128 -9.17 -9.15 4.80
C PHE A 128 -8.04 -8.13 4.78
N MET A 129 -8.39 -6.93 4.42
CA MET A 129 -7.53 -5.77 4.50
C MET A 129 -8.28 -4.58 5.07
N LEU A 130 -7.71 -3.96 6.10
CA LEU A 130 -8.22 -2.72 6.65
C LEU A 130 -7.76 -1.56 5.77
N LEU A 131 -8.70 -0.91 5.09
CA LEU A 131 -8.42 0.17 4.12
C LEU A 131 -8.26 1.53 4.78
N GLY A 132 -8.93 1.75 5.88
CA GLY A 132 -8.91 2.99 6.63
C GLY A 132 -9.14 2.75 8.11
N ARG A 133 -8.24 3.29 8.95
CA ARG A 133 -8.52 3.40 10.36
C ARG A 133 -9.44 4.60 10.54
N SER A 134 -10.62 4.32 11.08
CA SER A 134 -11.60 5.33 11.40
C SER A 134 -11.10 6.26 12.52
N SER A 135 -11.94 7.21 12.90
CA SER A 135 -11.68 8.12 14.01
C SER A 135 -11.69 7.47 15.41
N SER A 136 -11.98 6.17 15.51
CA SER A 136 -12.04 5.46 16.79
C SER A 136 -11.35 4.09 16.73
N LYS A 137 -10.99 3.60 17.91
CA LYS A 137 -10.36 2.29 18.08
C LYS A 137 -11.27 1.19 17.53
N ILE A 138 -10.68 0.26 16.78
CA ILE A 138 -11.38 -0.95 16.33
C ILE A 138 -11.64 -1.83 17.56
N LYS A 139 -12.89 -2.28 17.70
CA LYS A 139 -13.33 -3.16 18.75
C LYS A 139 -13.13 -4.63 18.37
N ARG A 140 -13.58 -4.99 17.17
CA ARG A 140 -13.42 -6.33 16.59
C ARG A 140 -13.49 -6.27 15.06
N LEU A 141 -12.95 -7.27 14.42
CA LEU A 141 -13.02 -7.49 12.98
C LEU A 141 -12.94 -8.99 12.69
N GLY A 142 -13.27 -9.38 11.47
CA GLY A 142 -13.24 -10.77 11.06
C GLY A 142 -14.14 -11.03 9.86
N PHE A 143 -14.78 -12.19 9.83
CA PHE A 143 -15.63 -12.64 8.72
C PHE A 143 -16.99 -13.09 9.18
N CYS A 144 -18.00 -12.82 8.34
CA CYS A 144 -19.30 -13.47 8.39
C CYS A 144 -19.36 -14.47 7.25
N LEU A 145 -19.68 -15.72 7.56
CA LEU A 145 -19.81 -16.83 6.62
C LEU A 145 -21.16 -17.50 6.83
N GLY A 146 -21.90 -17.76 5.77
CA GLY A 146 -23.18 -18.44 5.79
C GLY A 146 -23.52 -19.09 4.46
N THR A 147 -24.64 -19.79 4.41
CA THR A 147 -25.20 -20.41 3.18
C THR A 147 -26.26 -19.54 2.51
N SER A 148 -26.60 -18.41 3.13
CA SER A 148 -27.50 -17.39 2.60
C SER A 148 -26.77 -16.10 2.29
N LEU A 149 -27.31 -15.30 1.37
CA LEU A 149 -26.78 -13.98 1.01
C LEU A 149 -26.72 -13.03 2.23
N HIS A 150 -25.73 -12.16 2.21
CA HIS A 150 -25.56 -11.08 3.18
C HIS A 150 -25.37 -11.54 4.63
N PRO A 151 -24.47 -12.49 4.91
CA PRO A 151 -24.22 -12.94 6.27
C PRO A 151 -23.78 -11.75 7.15
N THR A 152 -24.29 -11.66 8.39
CA THR A 152 -24.03 -10.58 9.34
C THR A 152 -23.42 -11.08 10.64
N VAL A 153 -22.96 -10.16 11.47
CA VAL A 153 -22.49 -10.49 12.84
C VAL A 153 -23.63 -10.97 13.74
N GLU A 154 -24.85 -10.61 13.42
CA GLU A 154 -26.05 -11.14 14.05
C GLU A 154 -26.42 -12.41 13.28
N ARG A 155 -26.15 -13.57 13.87
CA ARG A 155 -26.39 -14.87 13.24
C ARG A 155 -27.87 -15.04 12.94
N GLY A 156 -28.20 -15.25 11.64
CA GLY A 156 -29.57 -15.46 11.19
C GLY A 156 -29.97 -16.93 11.05
N GLU A 157 -29.00 -17.80 10.72
CA GLU A 157 -29.24 -19.22 10.45
C GLU A 157 -28.24 -20.11 11.21
N GLU A 158 -28.58 -21.41 11.38
CA GLU A 158 -27.73 -22.38 12.07
C GLU A 158 -26.36 -22.56 11.40
N SER A 159 -26.29 -22.36 10.07
CA SER A 159 -25.05 -22.43 9.28
C SER A 159 -24.18 -21.19 9.36
N ASP A 160 -24.70 -20.07 9.90
CA ASP A 160 -23.97 -18.81 9.94
C ASP A 160 -22.89 -18.84 10.99
N ARG A 161 -21.70 -18.41 10.61
CA ARG A 161 -20.53 -18.32 11.48
C ARG A 161 -19.95 -16.91 11.47
N VAL A 162 -19.60 -16.41 12.63
CA VAL A 162 -18.79 -15.22 12.82
C VAL A 162 -17.41 -15.67 13.28
N ILE A 163 -16.40 -15.35 12.48
CA ILE A 163 -15.00 -15.69 12.74
C ILE A 163 -14.30 -14.38 13.09
N GLU A 164 -13.98 -14.20 14.39
CA GLU A 164 -13.25 -13.02 14.85
C GLU A 164 -11.76 -13.25 14.75
N GLU A 165 -11.05 -12.22 14.29
CA GLU A 165 -9.62 -12.24 14.06
C GLU A 165 -8.89 -11.20 14.92
N SER A 166 -7.59 -11.38 15.08
CA SER A 166 -6.74 -10.37 15.72
C SER A 166 -6.78 -9.06 14.96
N ILE A 167 -6.79 -7.94 15.68
CA ILE A 167 -6.84 -6.60 15.08
C ILE A 167 -5.50 -6.30 14.41
N MET A 168 -5.46 -6.47 13.10
CA MET A 168 -4.32 -6.16 12.22
C MET A 168 -4.80 -5.58 10.90
N ASP A 169 -3.89 -4.96 10.15
CA ASP A 169 -4.28 -4.27 8.92
C ASP A 169 -4.52 -5.22 7.76
N TYR A 170 -3.93 -6.40 7.80
CA TYR A 170 -4.10 -7.48 6.82
C TYR A 170 -3.96 -8.83 7.50
N ASN A 171 -4.81 -9.78 7.11
CA ASN A 171 -4.68 -11.18 7.52
C ASN A 171 -5.20 -12.11 6.42
N GLN A 172 -4.56 -13.27 6.28
CA GLN A 172 -5.07 -14.41 5.51
C GLN A 172 -5.42 -15.54 6.46
N ILE A 173 -6.54 -16.20 6.19
CA ILE A 173 -7.04 -17.32 6.99
C ILE A 173 -7.39 -18.51 6.11
N GLU A 174 -7.38 -19.69 6.70
CA GLU A 174 -7.99 -20.87 6.14
C GLU A 174 -9.33 -21.16 6.83
N LEU A 175 -10.40 -21.11 6.04
CA LEU A 175 -11.72 -21.54 6.44
C LEU A 175 -11.74 -23.07 6.47
N THR A 176 -12.12 -23.65 7.59
CA THR A 176 -12.17 -25.12 7.77
C THR A 176 -13.54 -25.59 8.19
N GLY A 177 -13.78 -26.92 8.14
CA GLY A 177 -15.05 -27.52 8.56
C GLY A 177 -16.24 -27.14 7.65
N LEU A 178 -15.95 -26.89 6.37
CA LEU A 178 -16.99 -26.64 5.37
C LEU A 178 -17.61 -27.96 4.91
N LEU A 179 -18.89 -27.91 4.53
CA LEU A 179 -19.60 -29.05 3.95
C LEU A 179 -19.29 -29.17 2.45
N PRO A 180 -19.08 -30.37 1.92
CA PRO A 180 -18.84 -30.58 0.49
C PRO A 180 -20.04 -30.15 -0.38
N ARG A 181 -19.77 -29.70 -1.61
CA ARG A 181 -20.78 -29.27 -2.60
C ARG A 181 -21.78 -28.24 -2.07
N THR A 182 -21.32 -27.37 -1.19
CA THR A 182 -22.13 -26.36 -0.54
C THR A 182 -21.69 -24.98 -0.97
N THR A 183 -22.63 -24.14 -1.36
CA THR A 183 -22.38 -22.73 -1.67
C THR A 183 -22.38 -21.91 -0.39
N TYR A 184 -21.32 -21.16 -0.18
CA TYR A 184 -21.15 -20.25 0.92
C TYR A 184 -21.06 -18.81 0.42
N TYR A 185 -21.52 -17.91 1.27
CA TYR A 185 -21.37 -16.45 1.14
C TYR A 185 -20.49 -15.94 2.24
N LEU A 186 -19.53 -15.11 1.90
CA LEU A 186 -18.50 -14.61 2.82
C LEU A 186 -18.30 -13.13 2.63
N ARG A 187 -18.20 -12.38 3.73
CA ARG A 187 -17.71 -11.00 3.72
C ARG A 187 -16.98 -10.68 5.01
N ALA A 188 -15.94 -9.84 4.92
CA ALA A 188 -15.27 -9.31 6.09
C ALA A 188 -16.13 -8.24 6.77
N PHE A 189 -15.93 -8.06 8.08
CA PHE A 189 -16.54 -6.99 8.85
C PHE A 189 -15.52 -6.33 9.77
N VAL A 190 -15.78 -5.08 10.12
CA VAL A 190 -15.04 -4.33 11.13
C VAL A 190 -16.01 -3.51 11.97
N GLU A 191 -15.83 -3.54 13.29
CA GLU A 191 -16.63 -2.77 14.24
C GLU A 191 -15.76 -1.75 14.98
N ASN A 192 -16.24 -0.55 15.06
CA ASN A 192 -15.70 0.53 15.87
C ASN A 192 -16.80 1.24 16.68
N ALA A 193 -16.50 2.37 17.30
CA ALA A 193 -17.51 3.15 18.05
C ALA A 193 -18.62 3.73 17.15
N SER A 194 -18.38 3.85 15.84
CA SER A 194 -19.36 4.38 14.88
C SER A 194 -20.32 3.31 14.33
N GLY A 195 -20.05 2.04 14.59
CA GLY A 195 -20.87 0.92 14.14
C GLY A 195 -20.07 -0.18 13.44
N ILE A 196 -20.78 -0.99 12.66
CA ILE A 196 -20.23 -2.13 11.91
C ILE A 196 -20.24 -1.78 10.43
N ALA A 197 -19.09 -1.94 9.77
CA ALA A 197 -18.95 -1.90 8.33
C ALA A 197 -18.72 -3.32 7.80
N TYR A 198 -19.32 -3.62 6.66
CA TYR A 198 -19.13 -4.87 5.93
C TYR A 198 -18.44 -4.58 4.60
N ALA A 199 -17.52 -5.46 4.24
CA ALA A 199 -16.80 -5.42 2.97
C ALA A 199 -17.58 -6.06 1.83
N GLU A 200 -16.93 -6.17 0.68
CA GLU A 200 -17.43 -6.88 -0.49
C GLU A 200 -17.73 -8.34 -0.12
N GLU A 201 -18.82 -8.86 -0.68
CA GLU A 201 -19.28 -10.22 -0.47
C GLU A 201 -18.83 -11.11 -1.63
N TYR A 202 -18.30 -12.27 -1.29
CA TYR A 202 -17.96 -13.31 -2.25
C TYR A 202 -18.79 -14.56 -2.01
N SER A 203 -19.25 -15.21 -3.10
CA SER A 203 -19.77 -16.57 -3.06
C SER A 203 -18.75 -17.57 -3.59
N PHE A 204 -18.72 -18.75 -3.00
CA PHE A 204 -17.91 -19.86 -3.47
C PHE A 204 -18.62 -21.19 -3.17
N THR A 205 -18.32 -22.21 -3.97
CA THR A 205 -18.92 -23.55 -3.77
C THR A 205 -17.80 -24.54 -3.49
N THR A 206 -17.90 -25.23 -2.35
CA THR A 206 -16.95 -26.29 -1.99
C THR A 206 -17.02 -27.46 -2.96
N LYS A 207 -15.87 -28.06 -3.22
CA LYS A 207 -15.71 -29.16 -4.19
C LYS A 207 -16.22 -30.48 -3.67
N THR A 208 -16.33 -31.43 -4.58
CA THR A 208 -16.50 -32.85 -4.25
C THR A 208 -15.21 -33.38 -3.62
N PRO A 209 -15.28 -34.32 -2.65
CA PRO A 209 -14.06 -34.98 -2.13
C PRO A 209 -13.26 -35.64 -3.25
N GLY A 210 -11.95 -35.31 -3.30
CA GLY A 210 -11.03 -35.80 -4.33
C GLY A 210 -10.97 -34.96 -5.62
N GLU A 211 -11.79 -33.92 -5.74
CA GLU A 211 -11.70 -32.97 -6.85
C GLU A 211 -10.45 -32.08 -6.69
N LYS A 212 -9.83 -31.71 -7.83
CA LYS A 212 -8.62 -30.87 -7.85
C LYS A 212 -8.89 -29.50 -7.22
N VAL A 213 -8.03 -29.07 -6.30
CA VAL A 213 -8.01 -27.71 -5.77
C VAL A 213 -7.32 -26.79 -6.76
N ASN A 214 -7.93 -25.65 -7.06
CA ASN A 214 -7.31 -24.60 -7.87
C ASN A 214 -6.32 -23.81 -7.03
N GLU A 215 -5.14 -23.58 -7.56
CA GLU A 215 -4.05 -22.85 -6.89
C GLU A 215 -3.59 -21.71 -7.79
N PRO A 216 -4.18 -20.50 -7.65
CA PRO A 216 -3.83 -19.39 -8.55
C PRO A 216 -2.38 -18.93 -8.41
N TRP A 217 -1.71 -19.24 -7.31
CA TRP A 217 -0.31 -18.91 -7.11
C TRP A 217 0.53 -20.14 -6.85
N LYS A 218 1.66 -20.28 -7.58
CA LYS A 218 2.61 -21.38 -7.37
C LYS A 218 4.01 -20.83 -7.15
N LYS A 219 4.67 -21.34 -6.10
CA LYS A 219 6.06 -21.02 -5.82
C LYS A 219 6.96 -21.67 -6.87
N VAL A 220 7.82 -20.88 -7.50
CA VAL A 220 8.75 -21.32 -8.53
C VAL A 220 10.10 -21.68 -7.92
N THR A 221 10.69 -20.74 -7.16
CA THR A 221 12.00 -20.93 -6.53
C THR A 221 12.23 -19.88 -5.42
N GLY A 222 13.19 -20.14 -4.53
CA GLY A 222 13.79 -19.12 -3.68
C GLY A 222 14.73 -18.21 -4.47
N LEU A 223 14.99 -17.02 -3.96
CA LEU A 223 15.98 -16.10 -4.54
C LEU A 223 17.42 -16.60 -4.31
N PRO A 224 18.37 -16.22 -5.18
CA PRO A 224 19.78 -16.42 -4.90
C PRO A 224 20.20 -15.59 -3.68
N GLU A 225 21.34 -15.97 -3.06
CA GLU A 225 21.85 -15.22 -1.91
C GLU A 225 22.17 -13.77 -2.28
N ARG A 226 21.84 -12.84 -1.36
CA ARG A 226 22.19 -11.41 -1.41
C ARG A 226 21.64 -10.66 -2.64
N VAL A 227 20.33 -10.62 -2.78
CA VAL A 227 19.63 -9.77 -3.72
C VAL A 227 19.20 -8.48 -3.02
N SER A 228 19.37 -7.31 -3.68
CA SER A 228 18.93 -6.02 -3.13
C SER A 228 17.40 -5.86 -3.18
N GLU A 229 16.87 -4.97 -2.35
CA GLU A 229 15.41 -4.70 -2.26
C GLU A 229 14.79 -4.13 -3.56
N ASN A 230 15.61 -3.64 -4.50
CA ASN A 230 15.16 -3.06 -5.77
C ASN A 230 15.45 -3.99 -6.96
N ALA A 231 15.28 -5.29 -6.77
CA ALA A 231 15.53 -6.24 -7.83
C ALA A 231 14.37 -6.27 -8.83
N ILE A 232 14.75 -6.42 -10.11
CA ILE A 232 13.83 -6.54 -11.24
C ILE A 232 13.94 -7.93 -11.82
N LEU A 233 12.79 -8.51 -12.13
CA LEU A 233 12.69 -9.81 -12.78
C LEU A 233 12.16 -9.63 -14.20
N VAL A 234 12.75 -10.29 -15.18
CA VAL A 234 12.21 -10.39 -16.55
C VAL A 234 12.34 -11.82 -17.04
N ARG A 235 11.46 -12.22 -17.96
CA ARG A 235 11.53 -13.49 -18.64
C ARG A 235 12.13 -13.34 -20.03
N ALA A 236 13.02 -14.26 -20.42
CA ALA A 236 13.50 -14.40 -21.79
C ALA A 236 13.59 -15.89 -22.14
N GLY A 237 12.66 -16.36 -22.95
CA GLY A 237 12.50 -17.79 -23.29
C GLY A 237 12.30 -18.66 -22.05
N GLU A 238 13.13 -19.68 -21.88
CA GLU A 238 13.11 -20.61 -20.74
C GLU A 238 13.87 -20.10 -19.51
N ASN A 239 14.20 -18.82 -19.45
CA ASN A 239 14.96 -18.27 -18.34
C ASN A 239 14.26 -17.07 -17.72
N LEU A 240 14.37 -16.97 -16.39
CA LEU A 240 14.08 -15.77 -15.63
C LEU A 240 15.40 -15.06 -15.30
N PHE A 241 15.46 -13.77 -15.56
CA PHE A 241 16.62 -12.95 -15.24
C PHE A 241 16.25 -11.98 -14.11
N LEU A 242 17.05 -12.03 -13.05
CA LEU A 242 16.91 -11.16 -11.88
C LEU A 242 18.10 -10.21 -11.84
N ALA A 243 17.84 -8.92 -11.99
CA ALA A 243 18.83 -7.86 -11.89
C ALA A 243 18.61 -7.04 -10.61
N ASP A 244 19.68 -6.61 -9.95
CA ASP A 244 19.58 -5.84 -8.73
C ASP A 244 20.43 -4.55 -8.75
N SER A 245 20.17 -3.65 -7.78
CA SER A 245 20.87 -2.38 -7.65
C SER A 245 22.36 -2.51 -7.26
N TRP A 246 22.83 -3.69 -6.90
CA TRP A 246 24.24 -3.99 -6.66
C TRP A 246 24.99 -4.46 -7.90
N GLN A 247 24.38 -4.29 -9.08
CA GLN A 247 24.90 -4.71 -10.38
C GLN A 247 24.91 -6.23 -10.62
N ASN A 248 24.26 -7.03 -9.79
CA ASN A 248 24.17 -8.46 -10.06
C ASN A 248 23.12 -8.75 -11.13
N LEU A 249 23.44 -9.69 -12.02
CA LEU A 249 22.51 -10.34 -12.92
C LEU A 249 22.52 -11.84 -12.65
N TRP A 250 21.35 -12.38 -12.34
CA TRP A 250 21.15 -13.79 -12.10
C TRP A 250 20.23 -14.38 -13.16
N LYS A 251 20.49 -15.60 -13.58
CA LYS A 251 19.66 -16.36 -14.49
C LYS A 251 19.15 -17.61 -13.80
N TYR A 252 17.82 -17.79 -13.75
CA TYR A 252 17.16 -19.02 -13.34
C TYR A 252 16.63 -19.74 -14.57
N ASN A 253 17.03 -20.99 -14.79
CA ASN A 253 16.53 -21.78 -15.89
C ASN A 253 15.34 -22.62 -15.42
N LEU A 254 14.18 -22.43 -16.09
CA LEU A 254 12.92 -23.07 -15.73
C LEU A 254 12.90 -24.58 -15.98
N SER A 255 13.75 -25.09 -16.89
CA SER A 255 13.84 -26.54 -17.18
C SER A 255 14.80 -27.27 -16.25
N THR A 256 15.95 -26.66 -15.92
CA THR A 256 16.96 -27.26 -15.03
C THR A 256 16.77 -26.90 -13.57
N LEU A 257 15.83 -25.97 -13.26
CA LEU A 257 15.50 -25.50 -11.93
C LEU A 257 16.74 -24.99 -11.15
N SER A 258 17.62 -24.27 -11.83
CA SER A 258 18.90 -23.86 -11.25
C SER A 258 19.25 -22.40 -11.54
N TRP A 259 19.88 -21.75 -10.56
CA TRP A 259 20.43 -20.41 -10.67
C TRP A 259 21.87 -20.43 -11.22
N LYS A 260 22.17 -19.43 -12.06
CA LYS A 260 23.53 -19.13 -12.51
C LYS A 260 23.74 -17.61 -12.38
N LYS A 261 24.86 -17.16 -11.82
CA LYS A 261 25.30 -15.78 -11.91
C LYS A 261 25.81 -15.49 -13.32
N CYS A 262 25.36 -14.40 -13.92
CA CYS A 262 25.75 -13.90 -15.22
C CYS A 262 26.74 -12.73 -15.07
N ALA A 263 27.21 -12.16 -16.20
CA ALA A 263 28.03 -10.96 -16.21
C ALA A 263 27.30 -9.80 -15.51
N ASP A 264 28.02 -9.10 -14.64
CA ASP A 264 27.48 -7.98 -13.86
C ASP A 264 26.95 -6.88 -14.79
N LEU A 265 25.91 -6.14 -14.34
CA LEU A 265 25.34 -5.02 -15.10
C LEU A 265 26.38 -3.91 -15.30
N PRO A 266 26.36 -3.22 -16.46
CA PRO A 266 27.27 -2.12 -16.74
C PRO A 266 26.97 -0.89 -15.89
N GLY A 267 27.97 0.00 -15.78
CA GLY A 267 27.84 1.32 -15.17
C GLY A 267 28.02 1.36 -13.66
N LEU A 268 27.51 2.42 -13.04
CA LEU A 268 27.57 2.63 -11.59
C LEU A 268 26.39 1.97 -10.89
N LYS A 269 26.55 1.61 -9.64
CA LYS A 269 25.46 1.15 -8.78
C LYS A 269 24.36 2.21 -8.74
N HIS A 270 23.11 1.82 -9.02
CA HIS A 270 21.99 2.74 -8.92
C HIS A 270 20.72 2.02 -8.44
N GLU A 271 19.87 2.78 -7.77
CA GLU A 271 18.68 2.24 -7.09
C GLU A 271 17.52 1.91 -8.03
N ARG A 272 17.61 2.24 -9.33
CA ARG A 272 16.48 2.20 -10.23
C ARG A 272 16.89 1.68 -11.60
N LEU A 273 16.65 0.40 -11.76
CA LEU A 273 16.90 -0.33 -13.00
C LEU A 273 15.65 -0.32 -13.88
N ALA A 274 15.85 -0.35 -15.20
CA ALA A 274 14.84 -0.79 -16.15
C ALA A 274 15.45 -1.95 -16.94
N LEU A 275 14.77 -3.07 -16.96
CA LEU A 275 15.18 -4.26 -17.68
C LEU A 275 14.02 -4.76 -18.52
N THR A 276 14.26 -4.99 -19.80
CA THR A 276 13.26 -5.48 -20.75
C THR A 276 13.90 -6.55 -21.62
N SER A 277 13.16 -7.59 -21.96
CA SER A 277 13.62 -8.64 -22.87
C SER A 277 12.98 -8.50 -24.25
N VAL A 278 13.77 -8.69 -25.29
CA VAL A 278 13.32 -8.85 -26.66
C VAL A 278 14.03 -10.05 -27.24
N ASP A 279 13.28 -11.09 -27.57
CA ASP A 279 13.81 -12.39 -28.03
C ASP A 279 14.88 -12.96 -27.07
N SER A 280 16.13 -13.00 -27.51
CA SER A 280 17.27 -13.54 -26.74
C SER A 280 18.23 -12.43 -26.27
N VAL A 281 17.74 -11.21 -26.13
CA VAL A 281 18.51 -10.03 -25.71
C VAL A 281 17.78 -9.33 -24.57
N LEU A 282 18.55 -8.94 -23.54
CA LEU A 282 18.02 -8.05 -22.50
C LEU A 282 18.50 -6.63 -22.78
N TYR A 283 17.63 -5.67 -22.55
CA TYR A 283 17.92 -4.24 -22.65
C TYR A 283 17.85 -3.61 -21.28
N CYS A 284 18.90 -2.93 -20.87
CA CYS A 284 19.01 -2.32 -19.53
C CYS A 284 19.45 -0.86 -19.63
N ASN A 285 18.76 0.02 -18.92
CA ASN A 285 19.33 1.33 -18.66
C ASN A 285 20.46 1.20 -17.65
N TYR A 286 21.49 2.02 -17.79
CA TYR A 286 22.60 2.06 -16.82
C TYR A 286 23.04 3.50 -16.56
N ASN A 287 23.63 3.72 -15.41
CA ASN A 287 24.21 5.01 -15.05
C ASN A 287 25.71 4.99 -15.37
N SER A 288 26.12 5.74 -16.38
CA SER A 288 27.53 5.81 -16.81
C SER A 288 28.37 6.75 -15.96
N GLN A 289 27.76 7.84 -15.46
CA GLN A 289 28.33 8.85 -14.57
C GLN A 289 27.19 9.54 -13.81
N GLU A 290 27.49 10.36 -12.80
CA GLU A 290 26.46 11.14 -12.09
C GLU A 290 25.58 11.90 -13.09
N ASN A 291 24.26 11.58 -13.11
CA ASN A 291 23.23 12.13 -14.02
C ASN A 291 23.39 11.83 -15.52
N ASN A 292 24.21 10.87 -15.90
CA ASN A 292 24.30 10.38 -17.27
C ASN A 292 23.77 8.94 -17.37
N TYR A 293 22.74 8.74 -18.18
CA TYR A 293 22.11 7.44 -18.38
C TYR A 293 22.43 6.93 -19.77
N GLY A 294 22.77 5.66 -19.87
CA GLY A 294 22.98 4.93 -21.10
C GLY A 294 21.99 3.78 -21.27
N LEU A 295 21.99 3.19 -22.44
CA LEU A 295 21.28 1.94 -22.75
C LEU A 295 22.28 0.90 -23.19
N ALA A 296 22.19 -0.30 -22.58
CA ALA A 296 23.00 -1.44 -22.92
C ALA A 296 22.14 -2.64 -23.28
N CYS A 297 22.66 -3.54 -24.09
CA CYS A 297 22.07 -4.82 -24.36
C CYS A 297 22.94 -5.96 -23.86
N TYR A 298 22.31 -7.02 -23.39
CA TYR A 298 22.96 -8.25 -22.94
C TYR A 298 22.62 -9.40 -23.86
N ASN A 299 23.65 -9.99 -24.45
CA ASN A 299 23.51 -11.19 -25.26
C ASN A 299 23.51 -12.43 -24.35
N ILE A 300 22.35 -13.08 -24.25
CA ILE A 300 22.12 -14.21 -23.32
C ILE A 300 23.04 -15.42 -23.68
N ALA A 301 23.33 -15.62 -24.94
CA ALA A 301 24.14 -16.76 -25.40
C ALA A 301 25.62 -16.55 -25.10
N ARG A 302 26.11 -15.31 -25.18
CA ARG A 302 27.53 -14.97 -24.98
C ARG A 302 27.88 -14.61 -23.55
N ASP A 303 26.86 -14.30 -22.71
CA ASP A 303 27.02 -13.78 -21.34
C ASP A 303 27.81 -12.44 -21.32
N GLU A 304 27.48 -11.54 -22.27
CA GLU A 304 28.22 -10.30 -22.49
C GLU A 304 27.29 -9.10 -22.68
N TRP A 305 27.68 -7.96 -22.12
CA TRP A 305 27.03 -6.65 -22.31
C TRP A 305 27.69 -5.86 -23.44
N SER A 306 26.88 -5.12 -24.18
CA SER A 306 27.31 -4.16 -25.19
C SER A 306 26.57 -2.84 -24.98
N SER A 307 27.27 -1.70 -25.07
CA SER A 307 26.63 -0.38 -25.04
C SER A 307 25.94 -0.10 -26.36
N LEU A 308 24.70 0.40 -26.28
CA LEU A 308 23.93 0.89 -27.44
C LEU A 308 23.89 2.41 -27.48
N ILE A 309 23.76 3.02 -26.30
CA ILE A 309 23.75 4.47 -26.13
C ILE A 309 24.63 4.78 -24.92
N ASP A 310 25.77 5.44 -25.17
CA ASP A 310 26.75 5.70 -24.12
C ASP A 310 26.33 6.77 -23.12
N SER A 311 25.54 7.76 -23.58
CA SER A 311 25.09 8.85 -22.73
C SER A 311 23.89 9.58 -23.33
N LEU A 312 22.82 9.66 -22.56
CA LEU A 312 21.70 10.56 -22.76
C LEU A 312 21.82 11.67 -21.70
N ASN A 313 22.48 12.77 -22.05
CA ASN A 313 22.73 13.88 -21.15
C ASN A 313 21.48 14.36 -20.42
N SER A 314 21.49 14.33 -19.10
CA SER A 314 20.42 14.79 -18.19
C SER A 314 19.05 14.10 -18.38
N CYS A 315 19.04 12.92 -18.97
CA CYS A 315 17.80 12.16 -19.22
C CYS A 315 17.74 10.96 -18.24
N ASP A 316 17.10 11.13 -17.09
CA ASP A 316 16.69 10.01 -16.22
C ASP A 316 15.53 9.29 -16.90
N PHE A 317 15.76 8.13 -17.53
CA PHE A 317 14.73 7.30 -18.12
C PHE A 317 14.57 5.99 -17.36
N ARG A 318 13.32 5.53 -17.30
CA ARG A 318 12.91 4.38 -16.48
C ARG A 318 11.89 3.53 -17.18
N GLY A 319 11.68 2.37 -16.59
CA GLY A 319 10.80 1.39 -17.15
C GLY A 319 11.24 0.99 -18.54
N GLY A 320 10.74 -0.09 -19.04
CA GLY A 320 10.98 -0.51 -20.41
C GLY A 320 9.86 -1.43 -20.82
N VAL A 321 9.14 -1.10 -21.91
CA VAL A 321 8.10 -1.96 -22.44
C VAL A 321 8.23 -2.07 -23.94
N LEU A 322 8.16 -3.30 -24.44
CA LEU A 322 8.16 -3.59 -25.86
C LEU A 322 6.75 -3.39 -26.43
N CYS A 323 6.66 -2.64 -27.53
CA CYS A 323 5.45 -2.52 -28.32
C CYS A 323 5.83 -2.37 -29.79
N ASP A 324 5.31 -3.23 -30.65
CA ASP A 324 5.53 -3.19 -32.11
C ASP A 324 7.03 -3.06 -32.54
N GLY A 325 7.92 -3.83 -31.89
CA GLY A 325 9.36 -3.83 -32.18
C GLY A 325 10.15 -2.64 -31.62
N THR A 326 9.50 -1.76 -30.89
CA THR A 326 10.09 -0.57 -30.26
C THR A 326 9.99 -0.69 -28.74
N ILE A 327 11.09 -0.37 -28.03
CA ILE A 327 11.07 -0.31 -26.56
C ILE A 327 10.79 1.14 -26.14
N TYR A 328 9.77 1.32 -25.32
CA TYR A 328 9.38 2.62 -24.79
C TYR A 328 9.84 2.75 -23.35
N TYR A 329 10.51 3.84 -23.02
CA TYR A 329 10.96 4.21 -21.68
C TYR A 329 10.32 5.50 -21.21
N ILE A 330 10.09 5.64 -19.92
CA ILE A 330 9.64 6.90 -19.31
C ILE A 330 10.81 7.87 -19.24
N LEU A 331 10.65 9.06 -19.80
CA LEU A 331 11.59 10.18 -19.67
C LEU A 331 11.15 11.10 -18.53
N ARG A 332 11.77 10.98 -17.37
CA ARG A 332 11.36 11.72 -16.15
C ARG A 332 11.56 13.24 -16.26
N SER A 333 12.68 13.68 -16.80
CA SER A 333 13.02 15.10 -16.86
C SER A 333 12.07 15.94 -17.68
N ARG A 334 11.29 15.32 -18.58
CA ARG A 334 10.35 16.00 -19.50
C ARG A 334 8.94 15.44 -19.48
N SER A 335 8.63 14.50 -18.55
CA SER A 335 7.33 13.82 -18.51
C SER A 335 6.89 13.21 -19.84
N GLY A 336 7.84 12.69 -20.63
CA GLY A 336 7.64 12.16 -21.97
C GLY A 336 8.05 10.68 -22.07
N LEU A 337 8.19 10.20 -23.27
CA LEU A 337 8.66 8.86 -23.61
C LEU A 337 9.92 8.94 -24.47
N ILE A 338 10.81 7.97 -24.33
CA ILE A 338 11.85 7.63 -25.30
C ILE A 338 11.39 6.36 -26.00
N ALA A 339 11.35 6.39 -27.33
CA ALA A 339 11.11 5.22 -28.16
C ALA A 339 12.45 4.75 -28.75
N TYR A 340 12.84 3.52 -28.50
CA TYR A 340 14.05 2.90 -29.07
C TYR A 340 13.65 1.79 -30.03
N ASP A 341 13.90 2.01 -31.32
CA ASP A 341 13.71 1.02 -32.37
C ASP A 341 14.85 -0.01 -32.33
N VAL A 342 14.49 -1.25 -32.00
CA VAL A 342 15.46 -2.34 -31.81
C VAL A 342 16.15 -2.75 -33.12
N GLN A 343 15.46 -2.62 -34.27
CA GLN A 343 16.01 -3.03 -35.57
C GLN A 343 16.91 -1.96 -36.18
N GLN A 344 16.52 -0.69 -36.03
CA GLN A 344 17.28 0.43 -36.59
C GLN A 344 18.38 0.93 -35.64
N GLU A 345 18.38 0.49 -34.37
CA GLU A 345 19.27 0.95 -33.30
C GLU A 345 19.22 2.49 -33.12
N LYS A 346 18.02 3.07 -33.26
CA LYS A 346 17.79 4.50 -33.14
C LYS A 346 16.76 4.81 -32.08
N TYR A 347 16.90 5.97 -31.46
CA TYR A 347 15.90 6.45 -30.52
C TYR A 347 15.32 7.81 -30.95
N GLU A 348 14.09 8.07 -30.48
CA GLU A 348 13.44 9.36 -30.58
C GLU A 348 12.77 9.72 -29.27
N ILE A 349 12.60 11.03 -29.02
CA ILE A 349 11.90 11.53 -27.84
C ILE A 349 10.50 11.92 -28.27
N LEU A 350 9.51 11.25 -27.71
CA LEU A 350 8.10 11.53 -27.93
C LEU A 350 7.58 12.58 -26.94
N GLY A 351 6.56 13.32 -27.37
CA GLY A 351 6.02 14.47 -26.66
C GLY A 351 5.64 14.24 -25.20
N SER A 352 5.76 15.29 -24.39
CA SER A 352 5.49 15.24 -22.96
C SER A 352 4.01 15.18 -22.62
N SER A 353 3.65 14.42 -21.59
CA SER A 353 2.37 14.54 -20.94
C SER A 353 2.44 15.68 -19.92
N HIS A 354 1.64 16.72 -20.11
CA HIS A 354 1.54 17.82 -19.14
C HIS A 354 0.76 17.43 -17.87
N VAL A 355 0.17 16.24 -17.84
CA VAL A 355 -0.81 15.81 -16.83
C VAL A 355 -0.18 15.01 -15.69
N PHE A 356 0.94 14.31 -15.95
CA PHE A 356 1.61 13.49 -14.94
C PHE A 356 3.07 13.91 -14.77
N PRO A 357 3.39 14.74 -13.78
CA PRO A 357 4.78 14.89 -13.40
C PRO A 357 5.27 13.58 -12.76
N TRP A 358 6.24 12.91 -13.43
CA TRP A 358 7.02 11.83 -12.85
C TRP A 358 6.25 10.50 -12.69
N PRO A 359 5.84 9.84 -13.80
CA PRO A 359 5.26 8.50 -13.74
C PRO A 359 6.29 7.52 -13.15
N TYR A 360 5.76 6.45 -12.51
CA TYR A 360 6.57 5.44 -11.85
C TYR A 360 6.57 4.09 -12.58
N TYR A 361 5.62 3.85 -13.47
CA TYR A 361 5.55 2.59 -14.22
C TYR A 361 5.01 2.79 -15.61
N ILE A 362 5.37 1.87 -16.51
CA ILE A 362 4.98 1.85 -17.92
C ILE A 362 4.55 0.44 -18.33
N PHE A 363 3.56 0.33 -19.20
CA PHE A 363 3.14 -0.92 -19.81
C PHE A 363 2.55 -0.67 -21.19
N SER A 364 2.40 -1.71 -22.01
CA SER A 364 1.78 -1.64 -23.34
C SER A 364 0.59 -2.58 -23.43
N VAL A 365 -0.48 -2.14 -24.09
CA VAL A 365 -1.58 -2.99 -24.51
C VAL A 365 -1.95 -2.58 -25.92
N ASP A 366 -2.01 -3.54 -26.83
CA ASP A 366 -2.16 -3.29 -28.25
C ASP A 366 -1.14 -2.24 -28.72
N SER A 367 -1.51 -1.33 -29.60
CA SER A 367 -0.66 -0.21 -30.08
C SER A 367 -0.82 1.05 -29.19
N SER A 368 -0.77 0.88 -27.89
CA SER A 368 -0.84 1.98 -26.92
C SER A 368 0.14 1.77 -25.75
N ILE A 369 0.72 2.87 -25.31
CA ILE A 369 1.60 2.91 -24.15
C ILE A 369 0.84 3.50 -22.98
N TYR A 370 0.93 2.87 -21.84
CA TYR A 370 0.31 3.33 -20.60
C TYR A 370 1.40 3.67 -19.60
N VAL A 371 1.23 4.80 -18.92
CA VAL A 371 2.09 5.19 -17.81
C VAL A 371 1.25 5.49 -16.58
N GLY A 372 1.80 5.23 -15.39
CA GLY A 372 1.02 5.46 -14.18
C GLY A 372 1.82 5.98 -13.00
N ARG A 373 1.06 6.57 -12.05
CA ARG A 373 1.55 7.06 -10.77
C ARG A 373 0.46 6.95 -9.70
N GLY A 374 0.77 6.28 -8.59
CA GLY A 374 -0.25 6.05 -7.56
C GLY A 374 -1.43 5.26 -8.14
N SER A 375 -2.64 5.80 -8.06
CA SER A 375 -3.84 5.22 -8.69
C SER A 375 -3.96 5.54 -10.17
N GLY A 376 -3.46 6.70 -10.59
CA GLY A 376 -3.74 7.26 -11.91
C GLY A 376 -3.00 6.55 -13.04
N ILE A 377 -3.67 6.44 -14.18
CA ILE A 377 -3.15 5.90 -15.45
C ILE A 377 -3.41 6.86 -16.58
N LEU A 378 -2.41 7.05 -17.43
CA LEU A 378 -2.52 7.73 -18.73
C LEU A 378 -2.19 6.78 -19.85
N GLN A 379 -2.97 6.82 -20.91
CA GLN A 379 -2.74 6.12 -22.17
C GLN A 379 -2.17 7.09 -23.20
N TYR A 380 -1.10 6.68 -23.87
CA TYR A 380 -0.58 7.32 -25.08
C TYR A 380 -0.89 6.44 -26.29
N SER A 381 -1.67 6.95 -27.22
CA SER A 381 -1.98 6.25 -28.47
C SER A 381 -0.86 6.48 -29.48
N LEU A 382 -0.20 5.42 -29.92
CA LEU A 382 0.89 5.49 -30.90
C LEU A 382 0.39 5.99 -32.26
N SER A 383 -0.85 5.67 -32.63
CA SER A 383 -1.43 6.08 -33.91
C SER A 383 -1.79 7.57 -33.99
N SER A 384 -2.19 8.17 -32.86
CA SER A 384 -2.65 9.57 -32.82
C SER A 384 -1.71 10.54 -32.11
N GLY A 385 -0.74 10.04 -31.34
CA GLY A 385 0.15 10.85 -30.50
C GLY A 385 -0.56 11.57 -29.34
N VAL A 386 -1.74 11.09 -28.92
CA VAL A 386 -2.58 11.76 -27.93
C VAL A 386 -2.58 11.02 -26.61
N TRP A 387 -2.43 11.78 -25.51
CA TRP A 387 -2.58 11.30 -24.14
C TRP A 387 -4.03 11.36 -23.68
N ARG A 388 -4.49 10.32 -22.97
CA ARG A 388 -5.83 10.25 -22.37
C ARG A 388 -5.74 9.70 -20.96
N SER A 389 -6.53 10.26 -20.03
CA SER A 389 -6.72 9.69 -18.70
C SER A 389 -7.57 8.42 -18.77
N ARG A 390 -7.25 7.46 -17.94
CA ARG A 390 -7.97 6.18 -17.80
C ARG A 390 -8.45 6.01 -16.36
N THR A 391 -9.28 4.99 -16.12
CA THR A 391 -9.85 4.74 -14.80
C THR A 391 -8.76 4.45 -13.76
N ASP A 392 -8.80 5.18 -12.66
CA ASP A 392 -7.87 5.04 -11.55
C ASP A 392 -7.93 3.64 -10.93
N ALA A 393 -6.77 3.11 -10.56
CA ALA A 393 -6.70 1.85 -9.82
C ALA A 393 -7.32 2.01 -8.42
N PRO A 394 -8.24 1.13 -8.01
CA PRO A 394 -8.66 1.09 -6.62
C PRO A 394 -7.49 0.70 -5.72
N TYR A 395 -7.53 1.08 -4.45
CA TYR A 395 -6.50 0.76 -3.46
C TYR A 395 -5.09 1.20 -3.89
N ALA A 396 -4.94 2.47 -4.19
CA ALA A 396 -3.70 3.04 -4.72
C ALA A 396 -2.54 3.03 -3.73
N GLY A 397 -1.59 2.14 -3.93
CA GLY A 397 -0.24 2.24 -3.34
C GLY A 397 0.77 2.82 -4.33
N SER A 398 1.85 3.42 -3.83
CA SER A 398 3.01 3.77 -4.65
C SER A 398 3.90 2.55 -4.87
N LEU A 399 4.63 2.52 -5.99
CA LEU A 399 5.59 1.45 -6.32
C LEU A 399 4.98 0.03 -6.37
N PRO A 400 3.91 -0.21 -7.15
CA PRO A 400 3.36 -1.54 -7.33
C PRO A 400 4.31 -2.43 -8.14
N TYR A 401 4.21 -3.73 -7.94
CA TYR A 401 4.79 -4.70 -8.84
C TYR A 401 3.83 -4.93 -10.02
N LEU A 402 4.36 -4.94 -11.25
CA LEU A 402 3.55 -5.08 -12.46
C LEU A 402 3.98 -6.29 -13.27
N PHE A 403 3.00 -6.96 -13.85
CA PHE A 403 3.23 -7.97 -14.87
C PHE A 403 2.09 -7.97 -15.89
N GLN A 404 2.39 -8.47 -17.10
CA GLN A 404 1.38 -8.74 -18.12
C GLN A 404 1.18 -10.25 -18.27
N LYS A 405 -0.08 -10.64 -18.47
CA LYS A 405 -0.44 -12.00 -18.84
C LYS A 405 -1.75 -12.01 -19.60
N ASP A 406 -1.84 -12.78 -20.67
CA ASP A 406 -3.04 -12.97 -21.49
C ASP A 406 -3.67 -11.65 -21.98
N GLY A 407 -2.84 -10.65 -22.32
CA GLY A 407 -3.28 -9.34 -22.79
C GLY A 407 -3.82 -8.39 -21.70
N TYR A 408 -3.71 -8.76 -20.43
CA TYR A 408 -4.09 -7.93 -19.28
C TYR A 408 -2.86 -7.42 -18.52
N LEU A 409 -2.98 -6.20 -18.00
CA LEU A 409 -2.05 -5.74 -16.96
C LEU A 409 -2.51 -6.24 -15.60
N TYR A 410 -1.57 -6.73 -14.83
CA TYR A 410 -1.76 -7.03 -13.41
C TYR A 410 -0.89 -6.09 -12.57
N ARG A 411 -1.51 -5.57 -11.53
CA ARG A 411 -0.88 -4.72 -10.54
C ARG A 411 -0.93 -5.42 -9.18
N CYS A 412 0.23 -5.79 -8.67
CA CYS A 412 0.37 -6.47 -7.40
C CYS A 412 0.96 -5.52 -6.36
N GLY A 413 0.35 -5.45 -5.21
CA GLY A 413 0.90 -4.72 -4.08
C GLY A 413 0.95 -3.21 -4.27
N GLY A 414 2.02 -2.63 -3.76
CA GLY A 414 2.26 -1.21 -3.65
C GLY A 414 2.32 -0.77 -2.20
N MET A 415 3.09 0.28 -1.98
CA MET A 415 3.31 0.85 -0.65
C MET A 415 2.19 1.82 -0.32
N PHE A 416 1.44 1.55 0.74
CA PHE A 416 0.45 2.45 1.30
C PHE A 416 1.07 3.30 2.41
N ALA A 417 0.92 4.61 2.31
CA ALA A 417 1.19 5.53 3.41
C ALA A 417 -0.09 5.67 4.24
N TYR A 418 -0.20 4.94 5.34
CA TYR A 418 -1.22 5.24 6.35
C TYR A 418 -0.87 6.55 7.07
N GLN A 419 -1.85 7.16 7.75
CA GLN A 419 -1.65 8.35 8.60
C GLN A 419 -0.67 8.11 9.77
N THR A 420 -0.18 6.90 9.94
CA THR A 420 0.89 6.54 10.87
C THR A 420 2.18 6.29 10.10
N SER A 421 3.33 6.54 10.71
CA SER A 421 4.68 6.48 10.13
C SER A 421 5.12 5.10 9.57
N ALA A 422 4.28 4.07 9.61
CA ALA A 422 4.57 2.75 9.09
C ALA A 422 4.11 2.64 7.64
N GLN A 423 5.05 2.56 6.72
CA GLN A 423 4.80 2.19 5.33
C GLN A 423 4.56 0.68 5.26
N ARG A 424 3.49 0.25 4.58
CA ARG A 424 3.16 -1.17 4.43
C ARG A 424 2.88 -1.50 2.97
N TYR A 425 3.38 -2.64 2.53
CA TYR A 425 3.02 -3.24 1.25
C TYR A 425 1.77 -4.09 1.44
N LEU A 426 0.85 -4.02 0.49
CA LEU A 426 -0.38 -4.81 0.49
C LEU A 426 -0.29 -5.91 -0.58
N PRO A 427 -0.80 -7.11 -0.32
CA PRO A 427 -0.73 -8.22 -1.27
C PRO A 427 -1.80 -8.17 -2.36
N ILE A 428 -2.50 -7.07 -2.51
CA ILE A 428 -3.62 -6.94 -3.44
C ILE A 428 -3.16 -7.16 -4.86
N LEU A 429 -3.84 -8.06 -5.58
CA LEU A 429 -3.71 -8.21 -7.02
C LEU A 429 -4.92 -7.60 -7.72
N LEU A 430 -4.66 -6.68 -8.64
CA LEU A 430 -5.65 -6.06 -9.50
C LEU A 430 -5.34 -6.38 -10.95
N ARG A 431 -6.34 -6.79 -11.72
CA ARG A 431 -6.28 -6.94 -13.18
C ARG A 431 -6.93 -5.72 -13.84
N TYR A 432 -6.24 -5.12 -14.77
CA TYR A 432 -6.74 -4.03 -15.60
C TYR A 432 -7.14 -4.53 -16.99
N ASP A 433 -8.37 -4.26 -17.38
CA ASP A 433 -8.91 -4.48 -18.72
C ASP A 433 -8.84 -3.15 -19.49
N ALA A 434 -7.88 -3.02 -20.39
CA ALA A 434 -7.66 -1.79 -21.15
C ALA A 434 -8.79 -1.49 -22.15
N VAL A 435 -9.53 -2.50 -22.62
CA VAL A 435 -10.66 -2.35 -23.54
C VAL A 435 -11.88 -1.81 -22.80
N ARG A 436 -12.19 -2.39 -21.63
CA ARG A 436 -13.32 -1.95 -20.79
C ARG A 436 -13.00 -0.77 -19.88
N ASP A 437 -11.73 -0.39 -19.78
CA ASP A 437 -11.23 0.62 -18.84
C ASP A 437 -11.66 0.36 -17.40
N SER A 438 -11.45 -0.86 -16.93
CA SER A 438 -11.94 -1.29 -15.62
C SER A 438 -10.94 -2.16 -14.89
N TRP A 439 -11.03 -2.12 -13.55
CA TRP A 439 -10.21 -2.94 -12.66
C TRP A 439 -11.03 -4.06 -12.04
N GLN A 440 -10.42 -5.21 -11.86
CA GLN A 440 -10.98 -6.36 -11.16
C GLN A 440 -9.99 -6.85 -10.10
N ARG A 441 -10.48 -7.09 -8.87
CA ARG A 441 -9.70 -7.75 -7.83
C ARG A 441 -9.51 -9.22 -8.16
N LYS A 442 -8.29 -9.74 -7.92
CA LYS A 442 -7.87 -11.12 -8.14
C LYS A 442 -7.27 -11.68 -6.86
N ALA A 443 -6.96 -12.99 -6.86
CA ALA A 443 -6.36 -13.67 -5.72
C ALA A 443 -5.11 -12.94 -5.22
N ASP A 444 -5.13 -12.51 -3.96
CA ASP A 444 -4.03 -11.78 -3.36
C ASP A 444 -2.70 -12.55 -3.49
N CYS A 445 -1.59 -11.83 -3.63
CA CYS A 445 -0.27 -12.43 -3.66
C CYS A 445 0.00 -13.26 -2.39
N PRO A 446 0.74 -14.36 -2.48
CA PRO A 446 1.08 -15.17 -1.32
C PRO A 446 1.89 -14.38 -0.30
N VAL A 447 1.49 -14.46 0.96
CA VAL A 447 2.19 -13.87 2.11
C VAL A 447 2.43 -14.99 3.10
N GLU A 448 3.69 -15.31 3.36
CA GLU A 448 4.05 -16.39 4.30
C GLU A 448 4.09 -15.89 5.75
N SER A 449 4.26 -14.58 5.98
CA SER A 449 4.33 -14.01 7.33
C SER A 449 3.42 -12.81 7.55
N VAL A 450 2.79 -12.79 8.72
CA VAL A 450 1.96 -11.66 9.16
C VAL A 450 2.88 -10.54 9.66
N GLY A 451 2.94 -9.43 8.97
CA GLY A 451 3.59 -8.22 9.49
C GLY A 451 4.46 -7.42 8.54
N PHE A 452 5.22 -8.03 7.65
CA PHE A 452 6.03 -7.32 6.67
C PHE A 452 6.05 -8.08 5.34
N ILE A 453 5.33 -7.56 4.37
CA ILE A 453 5.44 -8.02 2.99
C ILE A 453 6.69 -7.36 2.41
N ASN A 454 7.81 -8.08 2.38
CA ASN A 454 8.95 -7.70 1.57
C ASN A 454 8.64 -8.03 0.11
N MET A 455 7.72 -7.28 -0.48
CA MET A 455 7.67 -7.20 -1.93
C MET A 455 8.81 -6.27 -2.32
N PHE A 456 9.75 -6.79 -3.08
CA PHE A 456 10.70 -5.92 -3.75
C PHE A 456 9.87 -4.94 -4.57
N SER A 457 10.09 -3.65 -4.38
CA SER A 457 9.49 -2.64 -5.24
C SER A 457 9.89 -3.07 -6.65
N GLY A 458 8.92 -3.66 -7.38
CA GLY A 458 9.15 -4.00 -8.77
C GLY A 458 9.68 -2.73 -9.39
N GLY A 459 10.91 -2.77 -9.87
CA GLY A 459 11.44 -1.65 -10.62
C GLY A 459 10.44 -1.31 -11.72
N ASP A 460 10.68 -0.27 -12.41
CA ASP A 460 9.82 0.25 -13.47
C ASP A 460 9.61 -0.74 -14.66
N ALA A 461 9.92 -2.03 -14.52
CA ALA A 461 9.82 -3.06 -15.56
C ALA A 461 8.58 -3.93 -15.41
N ILE A 462 8.00 -4.30 -16.53
CA ILE A 462 6.91 -5.27 -16.64
C ILE A 462 7.50 -6.64 -16.89
N ILE A 463 6.98 -7.64 -16.19
CA ILE A 463 7.31 -9.04 -16.38
C ILE A 463 6.17 -9.69 -17.15
N ASP A 464 6.53 -10.43 -18.19
CA ASP A 464 5.57 -11.28 -18.89
C ASP A 464 5.34 -12.57 -18.11
N ASP A 465 4.16 -13.19 -18.30
CA ASP A 465 3.75 -14.49 -17.78
C ASP A 465 3.44 -14.62 -16.29
N GLY A 466 3.23 -13.50 -15.58
CA GLY A 466 2.68 -13.54 -14.24
C GLY A 466 3.68 -13.89 -13.14
N TYR A 467 4.97 -13.70 -13.35
CA TYR A 467 5.98 -13.90 -12.31
C TYR A 467 6.08 -12.69 -11.40
N VAL A 468 6.19 -12.91 -10.09
CA VAL A 468 6.43 -11.87 -9.09
C VAL A 468 7.50 -12.31 -8.10
N VAL A 469 8.20 -11.33 -7.51
CA VAL A 469 9.13 -11.55 -6.40
C VAL A 469 8.44 -11.13 -5.11
N CYS A 470 8.24 -12.08 -4.22
CA CYS A 470 7.59 -11.85 -2.93
C CYS A 470 8.23 -12.73 -1.86
N GLU A 471 8.56 -12.15 -0.69
CA GLU A 471 9.11 -12.84 0.48
C GLU A 471 10.32 -13.75 0.20
N GLY A 472 11.28 -13.23 -0.59
CA GLY A 472 12.49 -13.99 -0.91
C GLY A 472 12.28 -15.15 -1.89
N CYS A 473 11.14 -15.19 -2.55
CA CYS A 473 10.78 -16.24 -3.51
C CYS A 473 10.25 -15.64 -4.81
N ILE A 474 10.36 -16.40 -5.88
CA ILE A 474 9.64 -16.13 -7.13
C ILE A 474 8.36 -16.98 -7.12
N TRP A 475 7.24 -16.31 -7.38
CA TRP A 475 5.93 -16.91 -7.53
C TRP A 475 5.42 -16.68 -8.95
N GLN A 476 4.57 -17.58 -9.44
CA GLN A 476 3.87 -17.43 -10.70
C GLN A 476 2.36 -17.48 -10.49
N TYR A 477 1.66 -16.52 -11.12
CA TYR A 477 0.21 -16.41 -11.11
C TYR A 477 -0.42 -17.15 -12.30
N PHE A 478 -1.50 -17.88 -12.03
CA PHE A 478 -2.28 -18.65 -13.00
C PHE A 478 -3.74 -18.16 -12.99
N PRO A 479 -4.10 -17.20 -13.89
CA PRO A 479 -5.45 -16.64 -13.94
C PRO A 479 -6.55 -17.68 -14.16
N GLU A 480 -6.24 -18.76 -14.88
CA GLU A 480 -7.15 -19.87 -15.15
C GLU A 480 -7.46 -20.72 -13.91
N GLU A 481 -6.66 -20.62 -12.87
CA GLU A 481 -6.89 -21.26 -11.56
C GLU A 481 -7.55 -20.28 -10.56
N ASP A 482 -7.73 -19.00 -10.90
CA ASP A 482 -8.35 -17.96 -10.06
C ASP A 482 -9.84 -17.80 -10.40
N ILE A 483 -10.60 -18.88 -10.19
CA ILE A 483 -12.00 -19.01 -10.58
C ILE A 483 -12.92 -19.53 -9.47
N ASP A 484 -12.39 -19.72 -8.27
CA ASP A 484 -13.11 -20.41 -7.19
C ASP A 484 -14.23 -19.57 -6.57
N CYS A 485 -14.25 -18.25 -6.76
CA CYS A 485 -15.24 -17.38 -6.17
C CYS A 485 -15.82 -16.36 -7.16
N GLN A 486 -16.98 -15.82 -6.79
CA GLN A 486 -17.67 -14.75 -7.52
C GLN A 486 -17.94 -13.59 -6.57
N LEU A 487 -17.63 -12.36 -7.02
CA LEU A 487 -18.04 -11.14 -6.34
C LEU A 487 -19.55 -10.96 -6.49
N ILE A 488 -20.26 -10.79 -5.38
CA ILE A 488 -21.68 -10.47 -5.36
C ILE A 488 -21.82 -8.96 -5.54
N THR A 489 -22.33 -8.54 -6.68
CA THR A 489 -22.71 -7.15 -6.94
C THR A 489 -24.14 -6.91 -6.51
N VAL A 490 -24.35 -5.91 -5.67
CA VAL A 490 -25.71 -5.44 -5.35
C VAL A 490 -26.11 -4.50 -6.49
N ASP A 491 -27.14 -4.87 -7.24
CA ASP A 491 -27.75 -4.02 -8.27
C ASP A 491 -28.44 -2.79 -7.65
#